data_efdf4ec2389728270531fb1254851cdb
#
_entry.id   efdf4ec2389728270531fb1254851cdb
#
_cell.length_a   1.000
_cell.length_b   1.000
_cell.length_c   1.000
_cell.angle_alpha   90.00
_cell.angle_beta   90.00
_cell.angle_gamma   90.00
#
_symmetry.space_group_name_H-M   'P 1'
#
loop_
_entity.id
_entity.type
_entity.pdbx_description
1 polymer ?
#
loop_
_entity_poly.entity_id
_entity_poly.type
_entity_poly.pdbx_seq_one_letter_code
_entity_poly.pdbx_strand_id
1 'polypeptide(L)'
;KINKSFKAITALSMFYDLPNPNQFLLDIKKILATDGIFILEQVDLLSIVKEQLFDTICHEHLEYYSSKIIIEIAKNNHLRVFDLKKNDINGGSITYYICHENAKFKTNLKKINNIVKEENRLKLEKINTYKKLEKNIIQQKIKLISLIKKIIKDGKIIHGYGASTKGNVLLQYFKITNKFIKYIADRN
;
A
#
# COMPACT_ATOMS: atom_id res chain seq x y z
N LYS A 1 -5.00 -25.76 -17.66
CA LYS A 1 -3.70 -25.84 -16.94
C LYS A 1 -2.63 -25.18 -17.81
N ILE A 2 -1.91 -24.20 -17.24
CA ILE A 2 -0.79 -23.53 -17.93
C ILE A 2 0.42 -24.45 -17.79
N ASN A 3 0.85 -25.10 -18.89
CA ASN A 3 2.05 -25.95 -18.93
C ASN A 3 3.30 -25.17 -19.40
N LYS A 4 3.36 -23.87 -19.11
CA LYS A 4 4.49 -23.01 -19.48
C LYS A 4 5.06 -22.34 -18.25
N SER A 5 6.37 -22.17 -18.21
CA SER A 5 7.06 -21.36 -17.22
C SER A 5 7.38 -19.97 -17.78
N PHE A 6 7.31 -18.93 -16.95
CA PHE A 6 7.49 -17.54 -17.33
C PHE A 6 8.75 -16.99 -16.71
N LYS A 7 9.53 -16.24 -17.49
CA LYS A 7 10.74 -15.54 -17.03
C LYS A 7 10.42 -14.31 -16.18
N ALA A 8 9.29 -13.68 -16.44
CA ALA A 8 8.81 -12.53 -15.69
C ALA A 8 7.31 -12.65 -15.43
N ILE A 9 6.91 -12.44 -14.19
CA ILE A 9 5.52 -12.35 -13.77
C ILE A 9 5.39 -11.07 -12.96
N THR A 10 4.30 -10.33 -13.14
CA THR A 10 4.03 -9.08 -12.42
C THR A 10 2.70 -9.16 -11.70
N ALA A 11 2.63 -8.61 -10.49
CA ALA A 11 1.41 -8.32 -9.76
C ALA A 11 1.54 -6.91 -9.18
N LEU A 12 0.75 -5.98 -9.70
CA LEU A 12 0.85 -4.57 -9.38
C LEU A 12 -0.44 -4.10 -8.72
N SER A 13 -0.33 -3.56 -7.49
CA SER A 13 -1.43 -2.98 -6.72
C SER A 13 -2.65 -3.90 -6.57
N MET A 14 -2.42 -5.20 -6.27
CA MET A 14 -3.52 -6.18 -6.13
C MET A 14 -3.30 -7.23 -5.04
N PHE A 15 -2.07 -7.39 -4.53
CA PHE A 15 -1.75 -8.48 -3.59
C PHE A 15 -2.47 -8.33 -2.25
N TYR A 16 -2.72 -7.11 -1.82
CA TYR A 16 -3.45 -6.77 -0.60
C TYR A 16 -4.97 -7.02 -0.69
N ASP A 17 -5.50 -7.33 -1.88
CA ASP A 17 -6.90 -7.67 -2.13
C ASP A 17 -7.14 -9.18 -2.13
N LEU A 18 -6.08 -9.97 -2.02
CA LEU A 18 -6.17 -11.42 -2.11
C LEU A 18 -6.67 -12.05 -0.81
N PRO A 19 -7.71 -12.88 -0.86
CA PRO A 19 -8.19 -13.61 0.32
C PRO A 19 -7.21 -14.73 0.77
N ASN A 20 -6.35 -15.19 -0.12
CA ASN A 20 -5.36 -16.22 0.18
C ASN A 20 -4.01 -15.93 -0.51
N PRO A 21 -3.17 -15.06 0.06
CA PRO A 21 -1.89 -14.68 -0.52
C PRO A 21 -0.88 -15.85 -0.60
N ASN A 22 -0.96 -16.82 0.34
CA ASN A 22 -0.10 -18.00 0.30
C ASN A 22 -0.39 -18.88 -0.92
N GLN A 23 -1.67 -19.15 -1.21
CA GLN A 23 -2.05 -19.92 -2.38
C GLN A 23 -1.62 -19.22 -3.67
N PHE A 24 -1.78 -17.90 -3.73
CA PHE A 24 -1.32 -17.11 -4.87
C PHE A 24 0.19 -17.26 -5.10
N LEU A 25 1.02 -17.15 -4.05
CA LEU A 25 2.46 -17.34 -4.17
C LEU A 25 2.85 -18.77 -4.55
N LEU A 26 2.13 -19.77 -4.07
CA LEU A 26 2.33 -21.16 -4.50
C LEU A 26 2.02 -21.35 -6.00
N ASP A 27 0.99 -20.68 -6.51
CA ASP A 27 0.66 -20.74 -7.93
C ASP A 27 1.67 -19.95 -8.79
N ILE A 28 2.12 -18.79 -8.34
CA ILE A 28 3.26 -18.08 -8.93
C ILE A 28 4.49 -18.99 -9.00
N LYS A 29 4.85 -19.65 -7.91
CA LYS A 29 6.00 -20.56 -7.85
C LYS A 29 5.92 -21.68 -8.90
N LYS A 30 4.72 -22.24 -9.14
CA LYS A 30 4.52 -23.33 -10.12
C LYS A 30 4.76 -22.89 -11.56
N ILE A 31 4.45 -21.63 -11.88
CA ILE A 31 4.54 -21.09 -13.25
C ILE A 31 5.77 -20.22 -13.50
N LEU A 32 6.50 -19.84 -12.45
CA LEU A 32 7.73 -19.05 -12.55
C LEU A 32 8.88 -19.98 -13.00
N ALA A 33 9.62 -19.57 -14.04
CA ALA A 33 10.83 -20.28 -14.47
C ALA A 33 11.88 -20.32 -13.33
N THR A 34 12.74 -21.32 -13.30
CA THR A 34 13.76 -21.50 -12.25
C THR A 34 14.74 -20.32 -12.13
N ASP A 35 14.93 -19.60 -13.24
CA ASP A 35 15.69 -18.36 -13.35
C ASP A 35 14.78 -17.14 -13.65
N GLY A 36 13.49 -17.26 -13.34
CA GLY A 36 12.48 -16.22 -13.50
C GLY A 36 12.42 -15.26 -12.32
N ILE A 37 11.78 -14.11 -12.55
CA ILE A 37 11.56 -13.05 -11.56
C ILE A 37 10.07 -12.80 -11.44
N PHE A 38 9.56 -12.82 -10.22
CA PHE A 38 8.25 -12.31 -9.87
C PHE A 38 8.39 -10.89 -9.30
N ILE A 39 7.69 -9.93 -9.90
CA ILE A 39 7.69 -8.53 -9.51
C ILE A 39 6.36 -8.24 -8.83
N LEU A 40 6.43 -7.96 -7.54
CA LEU A 40 5.29 -7.58 -6.72
C LEU A 40 5.41 -6.12 -6.34
N GLU A 41 4.44 -5.30 -6.71
CA GLU A 41 4.36 -3.90 -6.29
C GLU A 41 3.08 -3.62 -5.54
N GLN A 42 3.20 -2.93 -4.42
CA GLN A 42 2.05 -2.53 -3.61
C GLN A 42 2.37 -1.36 -2.69
N VAL A 43 1.33 -0.65 -2.26
CA VAL A 43 1.45 0.31 -1.17
C VAL A 43 1.93 -0.41 0.09
N ASP A 44 2.89 0.17 0.78
CA ASP A 44 3.48 -0.46 1.95
C ASP A 44 3.02 0.17 3.27
N LEU A 45 2.92 -0.65 4.32
CA LEU A 45 2.46 -0.22 5.64
C LEU A 45 3.36 0.84 6.27
N LEU A 46 4.67 0.83 5.97
CA LEU A 46 5.60 1.84 6.44
C LEU A 46 5.23 3.23 5.90
N SER A 47 4.94 3.33 4.60
CA SER A 47 4.50 4.57 3.96
C SER A 47 3.12 5.00 4.46
N ILE A 48 2.17 4.07 4.61
CA ILE A 48 0.84 4.36 5.18
C ILE A 48 0.98 5.08 6.53
N VAL A 49 1.84 4.56 7.42
CA VAL A 49 2.01 5.13 8.75
C VAL A 49 2.80 6.43 8.73
N LYS A 50 3.89 6.52 7.95
CA LYS A 50 4.74 7.71 7.88
C LYS A 50 4.04 8.89 7.24
N GLU A 51 3.41 8.66 6.10
CA GLU A 51 2.77 9.69 5.28
C GLU A 51 1.29 9.87 5.64
N GLN A 52 0.78 9.09 6.60
CA GLN A 52 -0.60 9.14 7.09
C GLN A 52 -1.63 8.89 5.99
N LEU A 53 -1.38 7.92 5.13
CA LEU A 53 -2.21 7.56 3.98
C LEU A 53 -3.46 6.76 4.40
N PHE A 54 -4.28 7.33 5.28
CA PHE A 54 -5.46 6.66 5.80
C PHE A 54 -6.55 6.42 4.74
N ASP A 55 -6.53 7.19 3.67
CA ASP A 55 -7.41 7.07 2.51
C ASP A 55 -7.21 5.75 1.74
N THR A 56 -6.09 5.06 1.99
CA THR A 56 -5.84 3.70 1.51
C THR A 56 -6.63 2.64 2.31
N ILE A 57 -7.14 2.98 3.50
CA ILE A 57 -7.91 2.05 4.33
C ILE A 57 -9.37 2.01 3.83
N CYS A 58 -9.68 1.07 2.98
CA CYS A 58 -10.99 0.88 2.35
C CYS A 58 -11.39 -0.60 2.37
N HIS A 59 -12.65 -0.87 2.05
CA HIS A 59 -13.23 -2.22 2.10
C HIS A 59 -12.65 -3.19 1.04
N GLU A 60 -12.03 -2.67 0.00
CA GLU A 60 -11.39 -3.47 -1.07
C GLU A 60 -10.06 -4.06 -0.61
N HIS A 61 -9.34 -3.36 0.29
CA HIS A 61 -8.04 -3.80 0.79
C HIS A 61 -8.22 -4.70 2.02
N LEU A 62 -8.01 -6.00 1.86
CA LEU A 62 -8.16 -6.99 2.92
C LEU A 62 -6.98 -6.95 3.90
N GLU A 63 -5.78 -6.60 3.41
CA GLU A 63 -4.53 -6.68 4.17
C GLU A 63 -3.65 -5.43 3.96
N TYR A 64 -2.79 -5.15 4.93
CA TYR A 64 -1.79 -4.07 4.88
C TYR A 64 -0.43 -4.62 5.28
N TYR A 65 0.42 -4.88 4.29
CA TYR A 65 1.68 -5.58 4.49
C TYR A 65 2.85 -4.65 4.81
N SER A 66 3.65 -5.03 5.82
CA SER A 66 5.01 -4.55 5.96
C SER A 66 5.96 -5.37 5.09
N SER A 67 7.14 -4.83 4.76
CA SER A 67 8.16 -5.56 4.00
C SER A 67 8.61 -6.82 4.73
N LYS A 68 8.69 -6.76 6.07
CA LYS A 68 9.02 -7.93 6.89
C LYS A 68 8.06 -9.08 6.65
N ILE A 69 6.76 -8.80 6.59
CA ILE A 69 5.73 -9.83 6.34
C ILE A 69 5.81 -10.33 4.90
N ILE A 70 6.02 -9.47 3.89
CA ILE A 70 6.20 -9.92 2.49
C ILE A 70 7.40 -10.85 2.36
N ILE A 71 8.52 -10.54 3.02
CA ILE A 71 9.72 -11.39 3.02
C ILE A 71 9.40 -12.75 3.67
N GLU A 72 8.69 -12.75 4.79
CA GLU A 72 8.30 -13.96 5.51
C GLU A 72 7.33 -14.84 4.70
N ILE A 73 6.27 -14.26 4.13
CA ILE A 73 5.32 -14.99 3.29
C ILE A 73 6.03 -15.58 2.07
N ALA A 74 6.92 -14.83 1.41
CA ALA A 74 7.70 -15.34 0.29
C ALA A 74 8.54 -16.56 0.71
N LYS A 75 9.26 -16.46 1.84
CA LYS A 75 10.08 -17.54 2.39
C LYS A 75 9.25 -18.80 2.72
N ASN A 76 8.09 -18.63 3.34
CA ASN A 76 7.19 -19.73 3.71
C ASN A 76 6.65 -20.48 2.47
N ASN A 77 6.65 -19.81 1.30
CA ASN A 77 6.26 -20.40 0.02
C ASN A 77 7.47 -20.80 -0.86
N HIS A 78 8.67 -20.97 -0.27
CA HIS A 78 9.91 -21.36 -0.96
C HIS A 78 10.31 -20.40 -2.10
N LEU A 79 9.98 -19.14 -1.92
CA LEU A 79 10.43 -18.00 -2.71
C LEU A 79 11.30 -17.11 -1.82
N ARG A 80 12.02 -16.18 -2.42
CA ARG A 80 12.75 -15.17 -1.65
C ARG A 80 12.74 -13.81 -2.33
N VAL A 81 12.62 -12.76 -1.54
CA VAL A 81 12.88 -11.39 -1.98
C VAL A 81 14.40 -11.22 -2.12
N PHE A 82 14.89 -10.92 -3.32
CA PHE A 82 16.32 -10.71 -3.54
C PHE A 82 16.67 -9.22 -3.72
N ASP A 83 15.72 -8.37 -4.11
CA ASP A 83 15.89 -6.92 -4.14
C ASP A 83 14.53 -6.23 -3.92
N LEU A 84 14.57 -4.94 -3.61
CA LEU A 84 13.39 -4.11 -3.50
C LEU A 84 13.70 -2.64 -3.87
N LYS A 85 12.65 -1.91 -4.27
CA LYS A 85 12.76 -0.49 -4.63
C LYS A 85 11.54 0.25 -4.10
N LYS A 86 11.76 1.34 -3.36
CA LYS A 86 10.70 2.31 -3.01
C LYS A 86 10.35 3.16 -4.22
N ASN A 87 9.09 3.52 -4.35
CA ASN A 87 8.59 4.48 -5.33
C ASN A 87 7.43 5.29 -4.72
N ASP A 88 6.95 6.31 -5.45
CA ASP A 88 5.91 7.23 -4.98
C ASP A 88 4.50 6.86 -5.48
N ILE A 89 4.35 5.68 -6.09
CA ILE A 89 3.05 5.20 -6.58
C ILE A 89 2.09 5.08 -5.39
N ASN A 90 0.87 5.55 -5.57
CA ASN A 90 -0.18 5.55 -4.54
C ASN A 90 0.18 6.29 -3.23
N GLY A 91 1.19 7.18 -3.26
CA GLY A 91 1.67 7.91 -2.08
C GLY A 91 2.81 7.22 -1.34
N GLY A 92 3.27 6.07 -1.84
CA GLY A 92 4.41 5.32 -1.33
C GLY A 92 4.18 3.81 -1.45
N SER A 93 4.89 3.21 -2.38
CA SER A 93 4.85 1.77 -2.64
C SER A 93 6.26 1.17 -2.61
N ILE A 94 6.30 -0.15 -2.48
CA ILE A 94 7.52 -0.92 -2.64
C ILE A 94 7.31 -1.93 -3.75
N THR A 95 8.26 -1.96 -4.68
CA THR A 95 8.41 -3.01 -5.68
C THR A 95 9.38 -4.05 -5.13
N TYR A 96 8.92 -5.27 -4.94
CA TYR A 96 9.71 -6.43 -4.51
C TYR A 96 10.08 -7.27 -5.71
N TYR A 97 11.36 -7.63 -5.81
CA TYR A 97 11.87 -8.58 -6.81
C TYR A 97 12.05 -9.93 -6.11
N ILE A 98 11.26 -10.90 -6.54
CA ILE A 98 11.11 -12.20 -5.89
C ILE A 98 11.54 -13.29 -6.88
N CYS A 99 12.21 -14.33 -6.39
CA CYS A 99 12.63 -15.47 -7.19
C CYS A 99 12.49 -16.77 -6.39
N HIS A 100 12.70 -17.91 -7.05
CA HIS A 100 12.85 -19.18 -6.36
C HIS A 100 13.97 -19.11 -5.31
N GLU A 101 13.81 -19.82 -4.20
CA GLU A 101 14.77 -19.85 -3.09
C GLU A 101 16.20 -20.16 -3.58
N ASN A 102 16.33 -21.15 -4.49
CA ASN A 102 17.61 -21.62 -5.02
C ASN A 102 18.08 -20.90 -6.31
N ALA A 103 17.38 -19.85 -6.75
CA ALA A 103 17.77 -19.10 -7.94
C ALA A 103 19.09 -18.34 -7.72
N LYS A 104 19.87 -18.13 -8.80
CA LYS A 104 21.22 -17.54 -8.73
C LYS A 104 21.27 -16.01 -8.55
N PHE A 105 20.13 -15.34 -8.35
CA PHE A 105 20.11 -13.89 -8.14
C PHE A 105 20.81 -13.51 -6.84
N LYS A 106 21.71 -12.53 -6.90
CA LYS A 106 22.39 -11.99 -5.71
C LYS A 106 21.41 -11.17 -4.86
N THR A 107 21.30 -11.49 -3.58
CA THR A 107 20.44 -10.76 -2.65
C THR A 107 21.05 -9.43 -2.22
N ASN A 108 20.29 -8.35 -2.35
CA ASN A 108 20.67 -7.02 -1.88
C ASN A 108 20.32 -6.86 -0.39
N LEU A 109 21.10 -7.53 0.47
CA LEU A 109 20.87 -7.51 1.92
C LEU A 109 20.88 -6.09 2.50
N LYS A 110 21.66 -5.16 1.93
CA LYS A 110 21.70 -3.77 2.40
C LYS A 110 20.34 -3.09 2.27
N LYS A 111 19.70 -3.19 1.12
CA LYS A 111 18.37 -2.58 0.91
C LYS A 111 17.30 -3.24 1.79
N ILE A 112 17.29 -4.58 1.83
CA ILE A 112 16.34 -5.36 2.62
C ILE A 112 16.47 -5.03 4.11
N ASN A 113 17.68 -5.03 4.63
CA ASN A 113 17.92 -4.71 6.04
C ASN A 113 17.58 -3.25 6.38
N ASN A 114 17.78 -2.31 5.45
CA ASN A 114 17.44 -0.92 5.68
C ASN A 114 15.93 -0.72 5.84
N ILE A 115 15.10 -1.33 4.98
CA ILE A 115 13.64 -1.22 5.09
C ILE A 115 13.13 -1.85 6.40
N VAL A 116 13.62 -3.04 6.76
CA VAL A 116 13.25 -3.71 8.01
C VAL A 116 13.67 -2.89 9.23
N LYS A 117 14.85 -2.23 9.20
CA LYS A 117 15.26 -1.31 10.26
C LYS A 117 14.32 -0.10 10.40
N GLU A 118 13.85 0.46 9.29
CA GLU A 118 12.88 1.57 9.33
C GLU A 118 11.55 1.11 9.94
N GLU A 119 11.04 -0.05 9.57
CA GLU A 119 9.82 -0.65 10.13
C GLU A 119 9.96 -0.87 11.64
N ASN A 120 11.09 -1.44 12.07
CA ASN A 120 11.38 -1.66 13.48
C ASN A 120 11.46 -0.33 14.28
N ARG A 121 12.03 0.74 13.70
CA ARG A 121 12.06 2.07 14.32
C ARG A 121 10.66 2.65 14.52
N LEU A 122 9.77 2.44 13.57
CA LEU A 122 8.36 2.85 13.66
C LEU A 122 7.53 1.93 14.55
N LYS A 123 8.07 0.77 14.94
CA LYS A 123 7.38 -0.21 15.80
C LYS A 123 6.01 -0.61 15.19
N LEU A 124 6.01 -1.00 13.91
CA LEU A 124 4.78 -1.34 13.18
C LEU A 124 3.99 -2.51 13.82
N GLU A 125 4.63 -3.33 14.65
CA GLU A 125 3.96 -4.39 15.41
C GLU A 125 3.28 -3.91 16.70
N LYS A 126 3.40 -2.61 17.04
CA LYS A 126 2.85 -2.05 18.28
C LYS A 126 1.58 -1.25 18.05
N ILE A 127 0.53 -1.56 18.80
CA ILE A 127 -0.77 -0.86 18.72
C ILE A 127 -0.64 0.65 18.94
N ASN A 128 0.34 1.09 19.74
CA ASN A 128 0.55 2.51 20.01
C ASN A 128 0.95 3.31 18.76
N THR A 129 1.59 2.68 17.78
CA THR A 129 1.90 3.29 16.48
C THR A 129 0.62 3.68 15.75
N TYR A 130 -0.37 2.81 15.75
CA TYR A 130 -1.67 3.04 15.10
C TYR A 130 -2.55 4.02 15.88
N LYS A 131 -2.53 3.99 17.20
CA LYS A 131 -3.19 5.03 18.03
C LYS A 131 -2.64 6.43 17.76
N LYS A 132 -1.31 6.54 17.54
CA LYS A 132 -0.69 7.82 17.15
C LYS A 132 -1.12 8.24 15.74
N LEU A 133 -1.17 7.29 14.79
CA LEU A 133 -1.67 7.53 13.43
C LEU A 133 -3.11 8.07 13.48
N GLU A 134 -4.02 7.39 14.18
CA GLU A 134 -5.40 7.81 14.37
C GLU A 134 -5.50 9.24 14.93
N LYS A 135 -4.75 9.54 16.00
CA LYS A 135 -4.71 10.90 16.57
C LYS A 135 -4.30 11.96 15.54
N ASN A 136 -3.29 11.66 14.72
CA ASN A 136 -2.83 12.57 13.69
C ASN A 136 -3.89 12.78 12.60
N ILE A 137 -4.57 11.72 12.18
CA ILE A 137 -5.69 11.79 11.20
C ILE A 137 -6.84 12.65 11.74
N ILE A 138 -7.18 12.49 13.03
CA ILE A 138 -8.19 13.34 13.68
C ILE A 138 -7.78 14.82 13.65
N GLN A 139 -6.50 15.13 13.90
CA GLN A 139 -6.00 16.51 13.80
C GLN A 139 -6.07 17.06 12.37
N GLN A 140 -5.76 16.23 11.35
CA GLN A 140 -5.93 16.63 9.94
C GLN A 140 -7.40 16.92 9.62
N LYS A 141 -8.34 16.07 10.09
CA LYS A 141 -9.78 16.29 9.95
C LYS A 141 -10.19 17.66 10.52
N ILE A 142 -9.77 17.96 11.76
CA ILE A 142 -10.11 19.23 12.42
C ILE A 142 -9.61 20.41 11.59
N LYS A 143 -8.34 20.36 11.13
CA LYS A 143 -7.73 21.42 10.31
C LYS A 143 -8.47 21.60 8.99
N LEU A 144 -8.77 20.50 8.28
CA LEU A 144 -9.45 20.57 6.99
C LEU A 144 -10.88 21.11 7.13
N ILE A 145 -11.65 20.63 8.10
CA ILE A 145 -13.01 21.11 8.35
C ILE A 145 -13.01 22.60 8.74
N SER A 146 -12.05 23.03 9.55
CA SER A 146 -11.90 24.44 9.91
C SER A 146 -11.60 25.30 8.68
N LEU A 147 -10.70 24.86 7.81
CA LEU A 147 -10.39 25.55 6.55
C LEU A 147 -11.62 25.64 5.64
N ILE A 148 -12.34 24.53 5.44
CA ILE A 148 -13.57 24.49 4.64
C ILE A 148 -14.60 25.50 5.16
N LYS A 149 -14.85 25.50 6.47
CA LYS A 149 -15.80 26.42 7.11
C LYS A 149 -15.39 27.89 6.91
N LYS A 150 -14.08 28.19 7.02
CA LYS A 150 -13.56 29.53 6.77
C LYS A 150 -13.81 29.98 5.33
N ILE A 151 -13.48 29.12 4.35
CA ILE A 151 -13.67 29.41 2.92
C ILE A 151 -15.14 29.72 2.61
N ILE A 152 -16.07 28.92 3.18
CA ILE A 152 -17.51 29.13 2.99
C ILE A 152 -17.97 30.43 3.67
N LYS A 153 -17.47 30.73 4.89
CA LYS A 153 -17.77 32.01 5.59
C LYS A 153 -17.33 33.22 4.81
N ASP A 154 -16.22 33.11 4.09
CA ASP A 154 -15.69 34.14 3.20
C ASP A 154 -16.48 34.29 1.87
N GLY A 155 -17.65 33.62 1.76
CA GLY A 155 -18.54 33.65 0.58
C GLY A 155 -18.04 32.87 -0.63
N LYS A 156 -17.00 32.05 -0.46
CA LYS A 156 -16.42 31.25 -1.55
C LYS A 156 -17.09 29.88 -1.69
N ILE A 157 -17.05 29.34 -2.89
CA ILE A 157 -17.59 28.02 -3.23
C ILE A 157 -16.42 27.03 -3.37
N ILE A 158 -16.61 25.83 -2.84
CA ILE A 158 -15.65 24.73 -2.95
C ILE A 158 -16.21 23.69 -3.91
N HIS A 159 -15.40 23.29 -4.89
CA HIS A 159 -15.66 22.16 -5.76
C HIS A 159 -14.58 21.10 -5.54
N GLY A 160 -14.96 19.81 -5.64
CA GLY A 160 -14.03 18.71 -5.66
C GLY A 160 -13.59 18.40 -7.10
N TYR A 161 -12.42 17.82 -7.25
CA TYR A 161 -11.94 17.25 -8.50
C TYR A 161 -11.39 15.85 -8.24
N GLY A 162 -11.93 14.85 -8.97
CA GLY A 162 -11.62 13.42 -8.81
C GLY A 162 -12.57 12.71 -7.85
N ALA A 163 -13.17 11.60 -8.31
CA ALA A 163 -14.12 10.75 -7.55
C ALA A 163 -13.52 9.36 -7.25
N SER A 164 -12.22 9.28 -6.97
CA SER A 164 -11.54 8.03 -6.66
C SER A 164 -12.00 7.41 -5.33
N THR A 165 -11.75 6.10 -5.14
CA THR A 165 -11.99 5.39 -3.87
C THR A 165 -11.34 6.12 -2.69
N LYS A 166 -10.08 6.55 -2.83
CA LYS A 166 -9.38 7.33 -1.78
C LYS A 166 -10.08 8.64 -1.44
N GLY A 167 -10.53 9.38 -2.44
CA GLY A 167 -11.32 10.60 -2.25
C GLY A 167 -12.61 10.32 -1.47
N ASN A 168 -13.30 9.24 -1.80
CA ASN A 168 -14.51 8.82 -1.09
C ASN A 168 -14.24 8.46 0.38
N VAL A 169 -13.15 7.72 0.66
CA VAL A 169 -12.75 7.41 2.05
C VAL A 169 -12.53 8.68 2.86
N LEU A 170 -11.79 9.65 2.31
CA LEU A 170 -11.55 10.94 2.96
C LEU A 170 -12.85 11.69 3.24
N LEU A 171 -13.71 11.85 2.24
CA LEU A 171 -14.97 12.56 2.38
C LEU A 171 -15.87 11.91 3.43
N GLN A 172 -16.02 10.58 3.40
CA GLN A 172 -16.84 9.83 4.33
C GLN A 172 -16.28 9.89 5.75
N TYR A 173 -15.02 9.59 5.94
CA TYR A 173 -14.40 9.56 7.27
C TYR A 173 -14.38 10.95 7.92
N PHE A 174 -14.14 12.00 7.14
CA PHE A 174 -14.18 13.38 7.63
C PHE A 174 -15.59 13.95 7.71
N LYS A 175 -16.61 13.22 7.20
CA LYS A 175 -18.01 13.67 7.15
C LYS A 175 -18.16 14.96 6.33
N ILE A 176 -17.42 15.08 5.25
CA ILE A 176 -17.54 16.17 4.29
C ILE A 176 -18.66 15.80 3.32
N THR A 177 -19.79 16.50 3.45
CA THR A 177 -21.00 16.22 2.66
C THR A 177 -21.25 17.32 1.62
N ASN A 178 -22.34 17.17 0.85
CA ASN A 178 -22.80 18.20 -0.10
C ASN A 178 -23.11 19.57 0.54
N LYS A 179 -23.21 19.65 1.87
CA LYS A 179 -23.31 20.92 2.61
C LYS A 179 -22.03 21.75 2.49
N PHE A 180 -20.89 21.09 2.28
CA PHE A 180 -19.58 21.73 2.17
C PHE A 180 -19.07 21.78 0.72
N ILE A 181 -19.21 20.67 -0.02
CA ILE A 181 -18.78 20.52 -1.41
C ILE A 181 -19.97 20.07 -2.23
N LYS A 182 -20.53 21.00 -3.04
CA LYS A 182 -21.77 20.73 -3.80
C LYS A 182 -21.54 19.82 -4.99
N TYR A 183 -20.41 19.95 -5.65
CA TYR A 183 -20.08 19.27 -6.91
C TYR A 183 -18.66 18.71 -6.87
N ILE A 184 -18.52 17.52 -7.43
CA ILE A 184 -17.23 16.90 -7.67
C ILE A 184 -17.17 16.62 -9.16
N ALA A 185 -16.19 17.22 -9.85
CA ALA A 185 -15.90 16.90 -11.23
C ALA A 185 -14.98 15.68 -11.33
N ASP A 186 -15.25 14.78 -12.25
CA ASP A 186 -14.38 13.66 -12.58
C ASP A 186 -14.07 13.67 -14.09
N ARG A 187 -12.96 13.06 -14.44
CA ARG A 187 -12.51 12.99 -15.84
C ARG A 187 -13.23 11.89 -16.63
N ASN A 188 -13.84 10.93 -15.96
CA ASN A 188 -14.53 9.78 -16.58
C ASN A 188 -15.98 10.14 -16.96
#